data_cf24a49dc373be06915a9523114c128e
#
_entry.id   cf24a49dc373be06915a9523114c128e
#
_cell.length_a   1.000
_cell.length_b   1.000
_cell.length_c   1.000
_cell.angle_alpha   90.00
_cell.angle_beta   90.00
_cell.angle_gamma   90.00
#
_symmetry.space_group_name_H-M   'P 1'
#
loop_
_entity.id
_entity.type
_entity.pdbx_description
1 polymer ?
#
loop_
_entity_poly.entity_id
_entity_poly.type
_entity_poly.pdbx_seq_one_letter_code
_entity_poly.pdbx_strand_id
1 'polypeptide(L)'
;TLGLDFKRIQFTPDLMPSDILGSEILDETTHFKFLKGPIFSNIILADEINRTPPKTQAALLEAMQERSVTISGHQHKLASPFFVLATQNPIEQEGTYPLPEAQLDRFMFSINLDYPSFNEEVEVVKSTTNDVKKVVDTILSSDEIINFQRLIRRIPVADNVIEYAVTLVSKTRPNTPYSTKMVNDYIDWGAGPRASQFLILGAKANAAVNEKYSPDIEDVQAVAYAILRHRIVRNYKAEAEGITEKQIIESLF
;
A
#
# COMPACT_ATOMS: atom_id res chain seq x y z
N THR A 1 -5.29 -1.03 20.07
CA THR A 1 -6.19 -0.09 19.40
C THR A 1 -7.18 -0.76 18.48
N LEU A 2 -6.75 -1.70 17.65
CA LEU A 2 -7.61 -2.53 16.81
C LEU A 2 -7.62 -3.94 17.40
N GLY A 3 -8.78 -4.57 17.52
CA GLY A 3 -8.92 -5.96 17.96
C GLY A 3 -8.58 -6.95 16.85
N LEU A 4 -7.38 -6.81 16.26
CA LEU A 4 -6.92 -7.56 15.10
C LEU A 4 -5.58 -8.24 15.39
N ASP A 5 -5.38 -9.42 14.83
CA ASP A 5 -4.10 -10.11 14.86
C ASP A 5 -3.07 -9.38 13.98
N PHE A 6 -1.90 -9.12 14.54
CA PHE A 6 -0.78 -8.44 13.90
C PHE A 6 0.44 -9.35 13.84
N LYS A 7 1.10 -9.37 12.68
CA LYS A 7 2.41 -10.01 12.51
C LYS A 7 3.36 -9.09 11.73
N ARG A 8 4.60 -8.99 12.21
CA ARG A 8 5.71 -8.41 11.48
C ARG A 8 6.52 -9.54 10.84
N ILE A 9 6.82 -9.39 9.57
CA ILE A 9 7.70 -10.28 8.80
C ILE A 9 8.89 -9.43 8.37
N GLN A 10 10.08 -9.74 8.87
CA GLN A 10 11.32 -9.13 8.42
C GLN A 10 11.76 -9.82 7.15
N PHE A 11 11.85 -9.09 6.06
CA PHE A 11 12.28 -9.61 4.78
C PHE A 11 13.81 -9.61 4.73
N THR A 12 14.39 -10.80 4.53
CA THR A 12 15.84 -11.04 4.44
C THR A 12 16.16 -11.79 3.15
N PRO A 13 17.41 -11.75 2.64
CA PRO A 13 17.75 -12.41 1.38
C PRO A 13 17.48 -13.91 1.34
N ASP A 14 17.46 -14.57 2.47
CA ASP A 14 17.25 -16.01 2.66
C ASP A 14 15.78 -16.39 2.95
N LEU A 15 14.88 -15.40 3.15
CA LEU A 15 13.47 -15.65 3.44
C LEU A 15 12.78 -16.38 2.27
N MET A 16 12.14 -17.51 2.57
CA MET A 16 11.44 -18.32 1.58
C MET A 16 9.93 -18.05 1.56
N PRO A 17 9.23 -18.29 0.46
CA PRO A 17 7.77 -18.21 0.40
C PRO A 17 7.05 -19.03 1.48
N SER A 18 7.57 -20.20 1.81
CA SER A 18 7.03 -21.07 2.88
C SER A 18 7.07 -20.43 4.26
N ASP A 19 8.04 -19.56 4.54
CA ASP A 19 8.16 -18.88 5.82
C ASP A 19 7.05 -17.84 6.00
N ILE A 20 6.51 -17.32 4.89
CA ILE A 20 5.39 -16.38 4.86
C ILE A 20 4.06 -17.11 4.83
N LEU A 21 3.91 -18.06 3.91
CA LEU A 21 2.64 -18.73 3.61
C LEU A 21 2.36 -19.89 4.56
N GLY A 22 3.40 -20.52 5.10
CA GLY A 22 3.33 -21.78 5.81
C GLY A 22 3.68 -22.97 4.93
N SER A 23 3.70 -24.13 5.52
CA SER A 23 4.09 -25.39 4.86
C SER A 23 3.28 -26.56 5.38
N GLU A 24 3.21 -27.64 4.59
CA GLU A 24 2.73 -28.92 5.07
C GLU A 24 3.85 -29.67 5.77
N ILE A 25 3.54 -30.18 6.95
CA ILE A 25 4.44 -31.01 7.73
C ILE A 25 3.80 -32.39 7.94
N LEU A 26 4.63 -33.42 8.00
CA LEU A 26 4.16 -34.74 8.37
C LEU A 26 4.05 -34.80 9.90
N ASP A 27 2.86 -35.14 10.42
CA ASP A 27 2.69 -35.33 11.86
C ASP A 27 3.17 -36.72 12.31
N GLU A 28 3.19 -36.96 13.60
CA GLU A 28 3.62 -38.24 14.20
C GLU A 28 2.77 -39.44 13.74
N THR A 29 1.58 -39.19 13.19
CA THR A 29 0.65 -40.19 12.67
C THR A 29 0.72 -40.38 11.16
N THR A 30 1.76 -39.87 10.50
CA THR A 30 1.99 -39.91 9.05
C THR A 30 0.91 -39.21 8.21
N HIS A 31 0.17 -38.24 8.81
CA HIS A 31 -0.75 -37.38 8.06
C HIS A 31 -0.10 -36.03 7.79
N PHE A 32 -0.39 -35.48 6.59
CA PHE A 32 0.01 -34.14 6.26
C PHE A 32 -0.85 -33.12 7.03
N LYS A 33 -0.19 -32.23 7.77
CA LYS A 33 -0.82 -31.15 8.50
C LYS A 33 -0.28 -29.82 7.99
N PHE A 34 -1.19 -28.92 7.61
CA PHE A 34 -0.81 -27.57 7.21
C PHE A 34 -0.48 -26.72 8.45
N LEU A 35 0.77 -26.24 8.51
CA LEU A 35 1.22 -25.25 9.47
C LEU A 35 1.09 -23.86 8.86
N LYS A 36 0.17 -23.05 9.38
CA LYS A 36 -0.09 -21.69 8.90
C LYS A 36 1.11 -20.79 9.13
N GLY A 37 1.52 -20.06 8.09
CA GLY A 37 2.52 -19.00 8.19
C GLY A 37 1.94 -17.69 8.74
N PRO A 38 2.80 -16.69 8.98
CA PRO A 38 2.40 -15.39 9.53
C PRO A 38 1.38 -14.63 8.67
N ILE A 39 1.27 -14.94 7.38
CA ILE A 39 0.29 -14.33 6.46
C ILE A 39 -1.17 -14.52 6.91
N PHE A 40 -1.45 -15.52 7.76
CA PHE A 40 -2.79 -15.80 8.26
C PHE A 40 -3.21 -14.89 9.44
N SER A 41 -2.66 -13.69 9.51
CA SER A 41 -3.06 -12.64 10.44
C SER A 41 -3.83 -11.54 9.71
N ASN A 42 -4.51 -10.67 10.47
CA ASN A 42 -5.30 -9.58 9.88
C ASN A 42 -4.43 -8.44 9.32
N ILE A 43 -3.36 -8.09 10.06
CA ILE A 43 -2.43 -7.02 9.70
C ILE A 43 -1.04 -7.61 9.59
N ILE A 44 -0.43 -7.42 8.42
CA ILE A 44 0.94 -7.83 8.13
C ILE A 44 1.79 -6.57 7.94
N LEU A 45 2.87 -6.48 8.67
CA LEU A 45 3.96 -5.55 8.39
C LEU A 45 5.08 -6.32 7.68
N ALA A 46 5.17 -6.15 6.37
CA ALA A 46 6.27 -6.66 5.55
C ALA A 46 7.41 -5.66 5.59
N ASP A 47 8.36 -5.89 6.50
CA ASP A 47 9.45 -4.95 6.75
C ASP A 47 10.63 -5.22 5.82
N GLU A 48 11.11 -4.16 5.13
CA GLU A 48 12.18 -4.23 4.12
C GLU A 48 11.90 -5.22 2.98
N ILE A 49 10.70 -5.14 2.38
CA ILE A 49 10.25 -6.09 1.34
C ILE A 49 11.22 -6.18 0.16
N ASN A 50 11.98 -5.13 -0.13
CA ASN A 50 12.97 -5.09 -1.19
C ASN A 50 14.26 -5.88 -0.90
N ARG A 51 14.47 -6.43 0.31
CA ARG A 51 15.64 -7.26 0.64
C ARG A 51 15.49 -8.74 0.26
N THR A 52 14.33 -9.14 -0.21
CA THR A 52 14.02 -10.54 -0.53
C THR A 52 13.90 -10.74 -2.03
N PRO A 53 14.31 -11.91 -2.58
CA PRO A 53 14.18 -12.21 -4.00
C PRO A 53 12.72 -12.10 -4.52
N PRO A 54 12.52 -11.81 -5.81
CA PRO A 54 11.19 -11.58 -6.41
C PRO A 54 10.18 -12.70 -6.19
N LYS A 55 10.63 -13.95 -6.06
CA LYS A 55 9.74 -15.08 -5.80
C LYS A 55 9.02 -14.99 -4.45
N THR A 56 9.73 -14.55 -3.42
CA THR A 56 9.16 -14.40 -2.08
C THR A 56 8.28 -13.15 -1.99
N GLN A 57 8.69 -12.05 -2.64
CA GLN A 57 7.84 -10.86 -2.79
C GLN A 57 6.50 -11.21 -3.48
N ALA A 58 6.56 -11.96 -4.58
CA ALA A 58 5.37 -12.38 -5.35
C ALA A 58 4.38 -13.17 -4.50
N ALA A 59 4.84 -14.04 -3.61
CA ALA A 59 3.97 -14.81 -2.72
C ALA A 59 3.12 -13.93 -1.79
N LEU A 60 3.72 -12.89 -1.20
CA LEU A 60 2.98 -11.91 -0.38
C LEU A 60 1.99 -11.12 -1.24
N LEU A 61 2.41 -10.65 -2.41
CA LEU A 61 1.59 -9.80 -3.28
C LEU A 61 0.41 -10.56 -3.91
N GLU A 62 0.58 -11.85 -4.19
CA GLU A 62 -0.50 -12.73 -4.61
C GLU A 62 -1.52 -12.91 -3.49
N ALA A 63 -1.06 -13.26 -2.28
CA ALA A 63 -1.93 -13.40 -1.12
C ALA A 63 -2.70 -12.10 -0.80
N MET A 64 -2.06 -10.94 -0.96
CA MET A 64 -2.68 -9.63 -0.78
C MET A 64 -3.80 -9.38 -1.80
N GLN A 65 -3.62 -9.78 -3.05
CA GLN A 65 -4.61 -9.58 -4.11
C GLN A 65 -5.76 -10.57 -4.03
N GLU A 66 -5.46 -11.86 -3.91
CA GLU A 66 -6.43 -12.95 -3.94
C GLU A 66 -7.14 -13.16 -2.59
N ARG A 67 -6.60 -12.61 -1.51
CA ARG A 67 -7.03 -12.84 -0.11
C ARG A 67 -7.11 -14.32 0.24
N SER A 68 -6.26 -15.09 -0.40
CA SER A 68 -6.11 -16.53 -0.22
C SER A 68 -4.72 -16.97 -0.65
N VAL A 69 -4.28 -18.11 -0.16
CA VAL A 69 -3.04 -18.77 -0.56
C VAL A 69 -3.35 -20.20 -1.00
N THR A 70 -2.64 -20.68 -2.01
CA THR A 70 -2.77 -22.08 -2.49
C THR A 70 -1.52 -22.84 -2.11
N ILE A 71 -1.68 -23.89 -1.30
CA ILE A 71 -0.59 -24.76 -0.83
C ILE A 71 -0.98 -26.20 -1.11
N SER A 72 -0.09 -26.95 -1.77
CA SER A 72 -0.32 -28.35 -2.16
C SER A 72 -1.66 -28.60 -2.86
N GLY A 73 -2.12 -27.64 -3.67
CA GLY A 73 -3.40 -27.70 -4.39
C GLY A 73 -4.65 -27.32 -3.57
N HIS A 74 -4.49 -27.00 -2.28
CA HIS A 74 -5.58 -26.56 -1.42
C HIS A 74 -5.57 -25.04 -1.24
N GLN A 75 -6.72 -24.40 -1.47
CA GLN A 75 -6.88 -22.97 -1.26
C GLN A 75 -7.27 -22.67 0.19
N HIS A 76 -6.48 -21.82 0.85
CA HIS A 76 -6.71 -21.35 2.21
C HIS A 76 -7.05 -19.86 2.19
N LYS A 77 -8.25 -19.50 2.64
CA LYS A 77 -8.69 -18.09 2.74
C LYS A 77 -7.98 -17.38 3.88
N LEU A 78 -7.62 -16.13 3.65
CA LEU A 78 -7.09 -15.24 4.69
C LEU A 78 -8.22 -14.64 5.53
N ALA A 79 -7.90 -14.24 6.75
CA ALA A 79 -8.84 -13.57 7.64
C ALA A 79 -9.29 -12.22 7.07
N SER A 80 -10.50 -11.80 7.41
CA SER A 80 -11.00 -10.46 7.09
C SER A 80 -11.24 -9.68 8.39
N PRO A 81 -10.88 -8.38 8.45
CA PRO A 81 -10.17 -7.62 7.43
C PRO A 81 -8.73 -8.08 7.26
N PHE A 82 -8.17 -7.97 6.05
CA PHE A 82 -6.77 -8.27 5.75
C PHE A 82 -6.09 -7.01 5.20
N PHE A 83 -4.97 -6.63 5.80
CA PHE A 83 -4.25 -5.42 5.47
C PHE A 83 -2.73 -5.64 5.50
N VAL A 84 -2.04 -5.17 4.47
CA VAL A 84 -0.58 -5.27 4.36
C VAL A 84 0.02 -3.87 4.35
N LEU A 85 0.95 -3.66 5.26
CA LEU A 85 1.91 -2.55 5.26
C LEU A 85 3.25 -3.11 4.78
N ALA A 86 3.89 -2.45 3.82
CA ALA A 86 5.23 -2.83 3.39
C ALA A 86 6.16 -1.63 3.54
N THR A 87 7.36 -1.86 4.06
CA THR A 87 8.41 -0.84 4.10
C THR A 87 9.49 -1.14 3.08
N GLN A 88 10.10 -0.09 2.56
CA GLN A 88 11.31 -0.15 1.73
C GLN A 88 12.31 0.85 2.29
N ASN A 89 13.56 0.44 2.40
CA ASN A 89 14.64 1.37 2.73
C ASN A 89 15.30 1.84 1.41
N PRO A 90 15.11 3.10 0.99
CA PRO A 90 15.66 3.59 -0.27
C PRO A 90 17.18 3.80 -0.22
N ILE A 91 17.78 3.85 0.97
CA ILE A 91 19.21 4.13 1.15
C ILE A 91 20.04 2.88 0.87
N GLU A 92 19.52 1.69 1.19
CA GLU A 92 20.20 0.43 0.95
C GLU A 92 20.02 0.00 -0.51
N GLN A 93 21.07 0.14 -1.32
CA GLN A 93 21.09 -0.28 -2.73
C GLN A 93 21.73 -1.66 -2.91
N GLU A 94 22.71 -2.04 -2.10
CA GLU A 94 23.38 -3.34 -2.19
C GLU A 94 22.49 -4.45 -1.64
N GLY A 95 22.37 -5.54 -2.41
CA GLY A 95 21.60 -6.73 -2.01
C GLY A 95 20.08 -6.53 -2.00
N THR A 96 19.56 -5.49 -2.68
CA THR A 96 18.14 -5.24 -2.78
C THR A 96 17.55 -5.64 -4.14
N TYR A 97 16.28 -6.01 -4.13
CA TYR A 97 15.48 -6.35 -5.29
C TYR A 97 14.29 -5.38 -5.35
N PRO A 98 14.40 -4.29 -6.13
CA PRO A 98 13.30 -3.33 -6.24
C PRO A 98 12.02 -4.02 -6.76
N LEU A 99 10.87 -3.61 -6.22
CA LEU A 99 9.60 -4.10 -6.73
C LEU A 99 9.34 -3.47 -8.11
N PRO A 100 8.99 -4.29 -9.12
CA PRO A 100 8.53 -3.77 -10.41
C PRO A 100 7.27 -2.89 -10.26
N GLU A 101 7.06 -1.94 -11.16
CA GLU A 101 5.94 -1.00 -11.15
C GLU A 101 4.58 -1.71 -11.10
N ALA A 102 4.44 -2.83 -11.83
CA ALA A 102 3.22 -3.65 -11.82
C ALA A 102 2.90 -4.27 -10.45
N GLN A 103 3.92 -4.46 -9.61
CA GLN A 103 3.77 -4.94 -8.24
C GLN A 103 3.47 -3.78 -7.29
N LEU A 104 4.14 -2.64 -7.46
CA LEU A 104 3.87 -1.42 -6.71
C LEU A 104 2.43 -0.93 -6.91
N ASP A 105 1.88 -1.06 -8.12
CA ASP A 105 0.48 -0.70 -8.42
C ASP A 105 -0.57 -1.44 -7.57
N ARG A 106 -0.21 -2.55 -6.91
CA ARG A 106 -1.10 -3.29 -6.01
C ARG A 106 -1.30 -2.59 -4.66
N PHE A 107 -0.36 -1.75 -4.22
CA PHE A 107 -0.50 -0.96 -3.01
C PHE A 107 -1.35 0.28 -3.29
N MET A 108 -2.32 0.57 -2.41
CA MET A 108 -3.18 1.73 -2.58
C MET A 108 -2.41 3.04 -2.43
N PHE A 109 -1.61 3.15 -1.38
CA PHE A 109 -0.84 4.34 -1.04
C PHE A 109 0.66 4.05 -1.00
N SER A 110 1.45 5.07 -1.34
CA SER A 110 2.87 5.17 -1.05
C SER A 110 3.12 6.42 -0.23
N ILE A 111 3.67 6.25 0.97
CA ILE A 111 3.90 7.32 1.95
C ILE A 111 5.40 7.45 2.18
N ASN A 112 5.94 8.66 2.02
CA ASN A 112 7.30 8.96 2.45
C ASN A 112 7.30 9.28 3.93
N LEU A 113 8.27 8.72 4.62
CA LEU A 113 8.61 9.09 5.98
C LEU A 113 9.93 9.86 5.92
N ASP A 114 9.85 11.16 6.16
CA ASP A 114 11.01 12.01 6.29
C ASP A 114 11.58 11.95 7.72
N TYR A 115 12.75 12.52 7.94
CA TYR A 115 13.26 12.68 9.29
C TYR A 115 12.30 13.51 10.15
N PRO A 116 12.15 13.16 11.45
CA PRO A 116 11.33 13.95 12.35
C PRO A 116 11.93 15.36 12.51
N SER A 117 11.08 16.34 12.75
CA SER A 117 11.52 17.66 13.19
C SER A 117 12.20 17.58 14.56
N PHE A 118 13.01 18.57 14.91
CA PHE A 118 13.70 18.59 16.21
C PHE A 118 12.76 18.36 17.40
N ASN A 119 11.58 18.96 17.39
CA ASN A 119 10.60 18.79 18.47
C ASN A 119 10.01 17.37 18.53
N GLU A 120 9.71 16.80 17.37
CA GLU A 120 9.21 15.41 17.27
C GLU A 120 10.28 14.42 17.71
N GLU A 121 11.55 14.64 17.35
CA GLU A 121 12.68 13.80 17.80
C GLU A 121 12.86 13.86 19.33
N VAL A 122 12.74 15.04 19.94
CA VAL A 122 12.73 15.21 21.40
C VAL A 122 11.60 14.40 22.04
N GLU A 123 10.39 14.41 21.48
CA GLU A 123 9.26 13.61 22.00
C GLU A 123 9.47 12.11 21.80
N VAL A 124 10.05 11.68 20.70
CA VAL A 124 10.45 10.28 20.47
C VAL A 124 11.43 9.84 21.55
N VAL A 125 12.50 10.62 21.80
CA VAL A 125 13.49 10.29 22.84
C VAL A 125 12.83 10.19 24.21
N LYS A 126 12.01 11.15 24.61
CA LYS A 126 11.29 11.12 25.89
C LYS A 126 10.38 9.90 26.03
N SER A 127 9.67 9.53 24.96
CA SER A 127 8.69 8.43 25.00
C SER A 127 9.34 7.04 24.96
N THR A 128 10.53 6.91 24.34
CA THR A 128 11.21 5.63 24.15
C THR A 128 12.25 5.31 25.22
N THR A 129 12.76 6.34 25.94
CA THR A 129 13.76 6.16 27.01
C THR A 129 13.14 6.08 28.40
N ASN A 130 11.84 6.25 28.53
CA ASN A 130 11.13 6.10 29.80
C ASN A 130 10.60 4.66 29.97
N ASP A 131 10.57 4.17 31.22
CA ASP A 131 10.06 2.83 31.57
C ASP A 131 8.49 2.79 31.67
N VAL A 132 7.81 3.66 30.92
CA VAL A 132 6.34 3.71 30.91
C VAL A 132 5.80 2.86 29.79
N LYS A 133 5.30 1.66 30.12
CA LYS A 133 4.52 0.84 29.19
C LYS A 133 3.14 1.48 29.00
N LYS A 134 2.89 2.07 27.83
CA LYS A 134 1.54 2.51 27.45
C LYS A 134 0.68 1.27 27.19
N VAL A 135 -0.30 1.04 28.04
CA VAL A 135 -1.38 0.07 27.76
C VAL A 135 -2.37 0.77 26.83
N VAL A 136 -2.61 0.17 25.67
CA VAL A 136 -3.53 0.74 24.68
C VAL A 136 -4.77 -0.16 24.64
N ASP A 137 -5.93 0.41 24.95
CA ASP A 137 -7.20 -0.29 24.89
C ASP A 137 -7.64 -0.55 23.43
N THR A 138 -8.41 -1.61 23.24
CA THR A 138 -9.05 -1.91 21.96
C THR A 138 -10.23 -0.96 21.77
N ILE A 139 -10.20 -0.17 20.69
CA ILE A 139 -11.23 0.83 20.34
C ILE A 139 -12.19 0.28 19.29
N LEU A 140 -11.69 -0.54 18.35
CA LEU A 140 -12.47 -1.09 17.24
C LEU A 140 -12.30 -2.59 17.15
N SER A 141 -13.40 -3.28 16.94
CA SER A 141 -13.45 -4.71 16.62
C SER A 141 -13.28 -4.97 15.11
N SER A 142 -12.98 -6.22 14.77
CA SER A 142 -12.94 -6.70 13.37
C SER A 142 -14.23 -6.41 12.60
N ASP A 143 -15.38 -6.67 13.23
CA ASP A 143 -16.70 -6.50 12.60
C ASP A 143 -17.02 -5.02 12.34
N GLU A 144 -16.66 -4.13 13.26
CA GLU A 144 -16.81 -2.67 13.06
C GLU A 144 -15.96 -2.19 11.90
N ILE A 145 -14.72 -2.65 11.79
CA ILE A 145 -13.84 -2.29 10.66
C ILE A 145 -14.43 -2.77 9.32
N ILE A 146 -14.94 -3.99 9.27
CA ILE A 146 -15.60 -4.53 8.06
C ILE A 146 -16.85 -3.70 7.72
N ASN A 147 -17.62 -3.27 8.73
CA ASN A 147 -18.79 -2.43 8.52
C ASN A 147 -18.41 -1.04 8.01
N PHE A 148 -17.35 -0.42 8.52
CA PHE A 148 -16.82 0.84 7.97
C PHE A 148 -16.34 0.68 6.53
N GLN A 149 -15.63 -0.40 6.19
CA GLN A 149 -15.22 -0.66 4.80
C GLN A 149 -16.43 -0.79 3.85
N ARG A 150 -17.52 -1.41 4.30
CA ARG A 150 -18.77 -1.49 3.53
C ARG A 150 -19.46 -0.13 3.40
N LEU A 151 -19.48 0.66 4.48
CA LEU A 151 -20.05 2.00 4.50
C LEU A 151 -19.33 2.90 3.49
N ILE A 152 -18.01 2.97 3.52
CA ILE A 152 -17.21 3.76 2.57
C ILE A 152 -17.55 3.39 1.13
N ARG A 153 -17.68 2.10 0.80
CA ARG A 153 -18.04 1.68 -0.56
C ARG A 153 -19.42 2.14 -1.00
N ARG A 154 -20.37 2.32 -0.06
CA ARG A 154 -21.75 2.77 -0.32
C ARG A 154 -21.89 4.27 -0.47
N ILE A 155 -20.89 5.06 -0.08
CA ILE A 155 -20.94 6.53 -0.25
C ILE A 155 -21.14 6.82 -1.74
N PRO A 156 -22.18 7.61 -2.12
CA PRO A 156 -22.41 7.99 -3.50
C PRO A 156 -21.29 8.90 -4.01
N VAL A 157 -21.06 8.89 -5.31
CA VAL A 157 -20.10 9.78 -5.99
C VAL A 157 -20.79 10.34 -7.22
N ALA A 158 -20.70 11.63 -7.42
CA ALA A 158 -21.21 12.28 -8.61
C ALA A 158 -20.35 11.96 -9.84
N ASP A 159 -20.97 11.85 -11.01
CA ASP A 159 -20.29 11.45 -12.24
C ASP A 159 -19.13 12.39 -12.61
N ASN A 160 -19.26 13.70 -12.39
CA ASN A 160 -18.21 14.68 -12.63
C ASN A 160 -16.95 14.42 -11.78
N VAL A 161 -17.09 13.89 -10.55
CA VAL A 161 -15.96 13.53 -9.69
C VAL A 161 -15.25 12.25 -10.21
N ILE A 162 -16.06 11.30 -10.71
CA ILE A 162 -15.51 10.09 -11.35
C ILE A 162 -14.76 10.47 -12.63
N GLU A 163 -15.35 11.30 -13.47
CA GLU A 163 -14.73 11.80 -14.70
C GLU A 163 -13.45 12.57 -14.42
N TYR A 164 -13.44 13.39 -13.36
CA TYR A 164 -12.25 14.11 -12.92
C TYR A 164 -11.12 13.14 -12.53
N ALA A 165 -11.41 12.13 -11.71
CA ALA A 165 -10.40 11.14 -11.30
C ALA A 165 -9.84 10.35 -12.48
N VAL A 166 -10.67 9.95 -13.44
CA VAL A 166 -10.25 9.26 -14.68
C VAL A 166 -9.41 10.20 -15.56
N THR A 167 -9.82 11.46 -15.70
CA THR A 167 -9.09 12.47 -16.47
C THR A 167 -7.72 12.74 -15.82
N LEU A 168 -7.66 12.90 -14.50
CA LEU A 168 -6.41 13.08 -13.76
C LEU A 168 -5.41 11.95 -14.04
N VAL A 169 -5.87 10.69 -13.96
CA VAL A 169 -5.03 9.52 -14.29
C VAL A 169 -4.63 9.53 -15.77
N SER A 170 -5.54 9.87 -16.67
CA SER A 170 -5.26 9.94 -18.12
C SER A 170 -4.21 11.00 -18.45
N LYS A 171 -4.24 12.14 -17.75
CA LYS A 171 -3.22 13.19 -17.87
C LYS A 171 -1.80 12.71 -17.51
N THR A 172 -1.64 11.67 -16.66
CA THR A 172 -0.31 11.13 -16.33
C THR A 172 0.36 10.36 -17.46
N ARG A 173 -0.39 9.98 -18.51
CA ARG A 173 0.09 9.12 -19.60
C ARG A 173 0.67 9.95 -20.71
N PRO A 174 1.98 9.84 -21.02
CA PRO A 174 2.61 10.61 -22.06
C PRO A 174 2.07 10.25 -23.45
N ASN A 175 2.17 11.20 -24.38
CA ASN A 175 1.79 11.04 -25.79
C ASN A 175 0.31 10.65 -26.01
N THR A 176 -0.58 11.09 -25.12
CA THR A 176 -2.04 10.92 -25.25
C THR A 176 -2.71 12.28 -25.46
N PRO A 177 -3.97 12.34 -25.96
CA PRO A 177 -4.70 13.61 -26.09
C PRO A 177 -4.90 14.38 -24.76
N TYR A 178 -4.77 13.70 -23.63
CA TYR A 178 -4.94 14.30 -22.31
C TYR A 178 -3.63 14.74 -21.66
N SER A 179 -2.47 14.31 -22.21
CA SER A 179 -1.17 14.58 -21.61
C SER A 179 -0.82 16.07 -21.65
N THR A 180 -0.24 16.55 -20.55
CA THR A 180 0.33 17.91 -20.48
C THR A 180 1.73 17.93 -21.07
N LYS A 181 2.24 19.15 -21.38
CA LYS A 181 3.63 19.31 -21.82
C LYS A 181 4.61 18.74 -20.77
N MET A 182 4.36 19.02 -19.48
CA MET A 182 5.20 18.53 -18.38
C MET A 182 5.26 17.00 -18.32
N VAL A 183 4.13 16.33 -18.55
CA VAL A 183 4.09 14.86 -18.62
C VAL A 183 4.85 14.32 -19.82
N ASN A 184 4.66 14.91 -20.99
CA ASN A 184 5.39 14.49 -22.19
C ASN A 184 6.90 14.70 -22.09
N ASP A 185 7.33 15.75 -21.38
CA ASP A 185 8.74 16.08 -21.21
C ASP A 185 9.44 15.23 -20.15
N TYR A 186 8.71 14.75 -19.11
CA TYR A 186 9.33 14.19 -17.89
C TYR A 186 8.84 12.81 -17.46
N ILE A 187 7.82 12.24 -18.10
CA ILE A 187 7.27 10.92 -17.75
C ILE A 187 7.52 9.91 -18.87
N ASP A 188 8.09 8.76 -18.51
CA ASP A 188 8.19 7.60 -19.39
C ASP A 188 6.92 6.73 -19.32
N TRP A 189 6.35 6.57 -18.13
CA TRP A 189 5.18 5.72 -17.92
C TRP A 189 4.20 6.33 -16.95
N GLY A 190 2.92 6.40 -17.36
CA GLY A 190 1.82 6.93 -16.55
C GLY A 190 1.00 5.87 -15.84
N ALA A 191 0.12 6.30 -14.94
CA ALA A 191 -0.69 5.42 -14.09
C ALA A 191 -1.74 4.62 -14.86
N GLY A 192 -1.99 3.39 -14.41
CA GLY A 192 -3.00 2.48 -14.93
C GLY A 192 -4.42 2.75 -14.36
N PRO A 193 -5.45 2.01 -14.85
CA PRO A 193 -6.85 2.20 -14.40
C PRO A 193 -7.08 1.95 -12.90
N ARG A 194 -6.24 1.14 -12.24
CA ARG A 194 -6.32 0.89 -10.80
C ARG A 194 -6.13 2.18 -9.99
N ALA A 195 -5.34 3.11 -10.50
CA ALA A 195 -5.17 4.43 -9.88
C ALA A 195 -6.51 5.18 -9.79
N SER A 196 -7.31 5.21 -10.86
CA SER A 196 -8.64 5.84 -10.84
C SER A 196 -9.58 5.20 -9.80
N GLN A 197 -9.54 3.87 -9.67
CA GLN A 197 -10.32 3.16 -8.65
C GLN A 197 -9.89 3.55 -7.23
N PHE A 198 -8.58 3.62 -7.00
CA PHE A 198 -8.04 4.01 -5.68
C PHE A 198 -8.28 5.49 -5.38
N LEU A 199 -8.24 6.38 -6.37
CA LEU A 199 -8.58 7.79 -6.19
C LEU A 199 -10.03 7.95 -5.69
N ILE A 200 -10.97 7.25 -6.29
CA ILE A 200 -12.37 7.30 -5.86
C ILE A 200 -12.56 6.66 -4.48
N LEU A 201 -11.93 5.52 -4.19
CA LEU A 201 -12.00 4.90 -2.85
C LEU A 201 -11.36 5.78 -1.78
N GLY A 202 -10.22 6.37 -2.08
CA GLY A 202 -9.52 7.29 -1.19
C GLY A 202 -10.33 8.56 -0.95
N ALA A 203 -10.92 9.16 -2.00
CA ALA A 203 -11.78 10.33 -1.89
C ALA A 203 -13.02 10.06 -1.04
N LYS A 204 -13.68 8.89 -1.19
CA LYS A 204 -14.80 8.48 -0.32
C LYS A 204 -14.39 8.40 1.15
N ALA A 205 -13.22 7.81 1.42
CA ALA A 205 -12.70 7.72 2.78
C ALA A 205 -12.34 9.10 3.34
N ASN A 206 -11.71 9.96 2.54
CA ASN A 206 -11.38 11.33 2.92
C ASN A 206 -12.63 12.16 3.24
N ALA A 207 -13.65 12.07 2.38
CA ALA A 207 -14.93 12.73 2.59
C ALA A 207 -15.59 12.26 3.90
N ALA A 208 -15.61 10.95 4.16
CA ALA A 208 -16.21 10.40 5.38
C ALA A 208 -15.49 10.87 6.66
N VAL A 209 -14.16 10.93 6.65
CA VAL A 209 -13.36 11.44 7.79
C VAL A 209 -13.61 12.93 8.01
N ASN A 210 -13.90 13.68 6.94
CA ASN A 210 -14.24 15.10 7.00
C ASN A 210 -15.77 15.35 7.12
N GLU A 211 -16.55 14.35 7.54
CA GLU A 211 -17.98 14.44 7.81
C GLU A 211 -18.84 14.85 6.58
N LYS A 212 -18.32 14.61 5.36
CA LYS A 212 -19.04 14.85 4.11
C LYS A 212 -19.87 13.62 3.72
N TYR A 213 -21.04 13.83 3.14
CA TYR A 213 -21.91 12.76 2.64
C TYR A 213 -21.50 12.18 1.27
N SER A 214 -20.69 12.91 0.52
CA SER A 214 -20.21 12.56 -0.82
C SER A 214 -18.86 13.23 -1.05
N PRO A 215 -17.90 12.56 -1.73
CA PRO A 215 -16.65 13.19 -2.10
C PRO A 215 -16.86 14.23 -3.22
N ASP A 216 -15.98 15.22 -3.24
CA ASP A 216 -15.83 16.21 -4.30
C ASP A 216 -14.42 16.13 -4.93
N ILE A 217 -14.12 17.07 -5.83
CA ILE A 217 -12.82 17.14 -6.52
C ILE A 217 -11.67 17.36 -5.53
N GLU A 218 -11.88 18.13 -4.47
CA GLU A 218 -10.84 18.40 -3.45
C GLU A 218 -10.47 17.12 -2.71
N ASP A 219 -11.44 16.24 -2.44
CA ASP A 219 -11.18 14.95 -1.80
C ASP A 219 -10.33 14.02 -2.69
N VAL A 220 -10.52 14.09 -4.03
CA VAL A 220 -9.67 13.37 -4.99
C VAL A 220 -8.25 13.93 -4.99
N GLN A 221 -8.11 15.27 -5.00
CA GLN A 221 -6.81 15.94 -4.97
C GLN A 221 -6.05 15.65 -3.67
N ALA A 222 -6.74 15.63 -2.53
CA ALA A 222 -6.14 15.36 -1.23
C ALA A 222 -5.41 14.00 -1.16
N VAL A 223 -5.89 12.99 -1.88
CA VAL A 223 -5.30 11.65 -1.88
C VAL A 223 -4.41 11.37 -3.10
N ALA A 224 -4.42 12.26 -4.10
CA ALA A 224 -3.81 12.03 -5.40
C ALA A 224 -2.31 11.76 -5.31
N TYR A 225 -1.57 12.55 -4.55
CA TYR A 225 -0.12 12.39 -4.42
C TYR A 225 0.25 11.00 -3.89
N ALA A 226 -0.34 10.58 -2.78
CA ALA A 226 -0.05 9.30 -2.16
C ALA A 226 -0.44 8.09 -3.04
N ILE A 227 -1.43 8.27 -3.94
CA ILE A 227 -1.89 7.22 -4.86
C ILE A 227 -1.07 7.20 -6.15
N LEU A 228 -0.68 8.35 -6.69
CA LEU A 228 -0.06 8.43 -8.01
C LEU A 228 1.47 8.32 -7.99
N ARG A 229 2.14 8.76 -6.92
CA ARG A 229 3.60 8.91 -6.89
C ARG A 229 4.40 7.63 -7.21
N HIS A 230 3.89 6.45 -6.88
CA HIS A 230 4.54 5.16 -7.16
C HIS A 230 3.99 4.47 -8.42
N ARG A 231 3.16 5.18 -9.20
CA ARG A 231 2.52 4.72 -10.43
C ARG A 231 2.96 5.48 -11.66
N ILE A 232 3.73 6.55 -11.47
CA ILE A 232 4.34 7.32 -12.54
C ILE A 232 5.85 7.08 -12.52
N VAL A 233 6.43 6.85 -13.70
CA VAL A 233 7.86 6.64 -13.85
C VAL A 233 8.43 7.86 -14.55
N ARG A 234 9.33 8.57 -13.85
CA ARG A 234 10.05 9.71 -14.40
C ARG A 234 11.11 9.23 -15.40
N ASN A 235 11.35 10.03 -16.44
CA ASN A 235 12.43 9.78 -17.37
C ASN A 235 13.77 10.36 -16.87
N TYR A 236 14.85 10.03 -17.56
CA TYR A 236 16.19 10.52 -17.22
C TYR A 236 16.29 12.06 -17.23
N LYS A 237 15.54 12.75 -18.10
CA LYS A 237 15.52 14.20 -18.15
C LYS A 237 14.96 14.81 -16.85
N ALA A 238 13.89 14.23 -16.31
CA ALA A 238 13.31 14.65 -15.04
C ALA A 238 14.33 14.51 -13.89
N GLU A 239 15.08 13.39 -13.87
CA GLU A 239 16.13 13.17 -12.88
C GLU A 239 17.27 14.19 -13.00
N ALA A 240 17.75 14.43 -14.23
CA ALA A 240 18.81 15.37 -14.50
C ALA A 240 18.45 16.83 -14.15
N GLU A 241 17.19 17.23 -14.33
CA GLU A 241 16.68 18.57 -14.03
C GLU A 241 16.11 18.67 -12.58
N GLY A 242 16.13 17.60 -11.80
CA GLY A 242 15.64 17.59 -10.42
C GLY A 242 14.12 17.74 -10.28
N ILE A 243 13.37 17.42 -11.34
CA ILE A 243 11.89 17.46 -11.32
C ILE A 243 11.36 16.29 -10.53
N THR A 244 10.56 16.57 -9.51
CA THR A 244 10.00 15.55 -8.60
C THR A 244 8.62 15.07 -9.04
N GLU A 245 8.23 13.85 -8.60
CA GLU A 245 6.88 13.33 -8.81
C GLU A 245 5.82 14.28 -8.25
N LYS A 246 6.12 14.95 -7.13
CA LYS A 246 5.23 15.91 -6.49
C LYS A 246 4.92 17.09 -7.43
N GLN A 247 5.94 17.71 -8.00
CA GLN A 247 5.78 18.83 -8.94
C GLN A 247 4.98 18.43 -10.18
N ILE A 248 5.22 17.21 -10.69
CA ILE A 248 4.48 16.71 -11.85
C ILE A 248 3.00 16.50 -11.48
N ILE A 249 2.70 15.82 -10.38
CA ILE A 249 1.32 15.55 -9.97
C ILE A 249 0.56 16.84 -9.66
N GLU A 250 1.18 17.81 -8.96
CA GLU A 250 0.58 19.12 -8.68
C GLU A 250 0.25 19.90 -9.97
N SER A 251 1.03 19.72 -11.04
CA SER A 251 0.76 20.36 -12.32
C SER A 251 -0.44 19.79 -13.08
N LEU A 252 -1.02 18.67 -12.61
CA LEU A 252 -2.16 18.01 -13.27
C LEU A 252 -3.52 18.51 -12.75
N PHE A 253 -3.55 19.19 -11.62
CA PHE A 253 -4.77 19.74 -10.99
C PHE A 253 -5.30 21.01 -11.72
#